data_3ae5b272541e24b50984830e5b5b5798
#
_entry.id   3ae5b272541e24b50984830e5b5b5798
#
_cell.length_a   1.000
_cell.length_b   1.000
_cell.length_c   1.000
_cell.angle_alpha   90.00
_cell.angle_beta   90.00
_cell.angle_gamma   90.00
#
_symmetry.space_group_name_H-M   'P 1'
#
loop_
_entity.id
_entity.type
_entity.pdbx_description
1 polymer ?
#
loop_
_entity_poly.entity_id
_entity_poly.type
_entity_poly.pdbx_seq_one_letter_code
_entity_poly.pdbx_strand_id
1 'polypeptide(L)'
;EDCPDWVPGTLYIAGDGVAQGYLNDKEKTEEKFVVLDRNGERLYCTGDMGRYWNDGNIEFLGRLDNQVKINGYRVELGEIEAAVSDIFPENRSVVIPIKRNNGIVIIGIVEGKLYYDEKIIKKKLESTIPKYEIPKRIFNINEFPLTDNGKINRKKLAEEYQYEEENNKEKTEITTPLERGLLDEYEN
;
A
#
# COMPACT_ATOMS: atom_id res chain seq x y z
N GLU A 1 16.84 22.26 5.82
CA GLU A 1 16.18 23.31 6.61
C GLU A 1 15.00 22.70 7.35
N ASP A 2 14.77 23.14 8.59
CA ASP A 2 13.57 22.78 9.32
C ASP A 2 12.35 23.40 8.64
N CYS A 3 11.29 22.62 8.46
CA CYS A 3 10.05 23.14 7.92
C CYS A 3 9.36 24.05 8.95
N PRO A 4 8.73 25.14 8.50
CA PRO A 4 7.86 25.93 9.37
C PRO A 4 6.71 25.09 9.94
N ASP A 5 6.11 25.55 11.05
CA ASP A 5 4.93 24.93 11.62
C ASP A 5 3.84 24.75 10.57
N TRP A 6 3.13 23.63 10.63
CA TRP A 6 2.05 23.22 9.72
C TRP A 6 2.47 22.87 8.29
N VAL A 7 3.76 23.04 7.93
CA VAL A 7 4.25 22.69 6.60
C VAL A 7 4.69 21.21 6.60
N PRO A 8 4.10 20.36 5.73
CA PRO A 8 4.54 18.98 5.58
C PRO A 8 5.98 18.90 5.09
N GLY A 9 6.77 18.05 5.73
CA GLY A 9 8.15 17.77 5.34
C GLY A 9 8.53 16.31 5.58
N THR A 10 9.66 15.91 5.01
CA THR A 10 10.24 14.59 5.25
C THR A 10 10.93 14.56 6.62
N LEU A 11 10.70 13.50 7.38
CA LEU A 11 11.34 13.30 8.67
C LEU A 11 12.75 12.70 8.48
N TYR A 12 13.71 13.30 9.16
CA TYR A 12 15.09 12.83 9.21
C TYR A 12 15.48 12.53 10.65
N ILE A 13 16.36 11.55 10.84
CA ILE A 13 16.96 11.23 12.13
C ILE A 13 18.42 11.69 12.10
N ALA A 14 18.85 12.40 13.14
CA ALA A 14 20.21 12.87 13.36
C ALA A 14 20.82 12.29 14.65
N GLY A 15 22.10 12.52 14.85
CA GLY A 15 22.83 12.21 16.07
C GLY A 15 23.63 10.91 16.02
N ASP A 16 24.24 10.54 17.15
CA ASP A 16 25.21 9.44 17.25
C ASP A 16 24.65 8.06 16.93
N GLY A 17 23.32 7.89 16.96
CA GLY A 17 22.63 6.65 16.62
C GLY A 17 22.47 6.41 15.12
N VAL A 18 22.83 7.37 14.25
CA VAL A 18 22.70 7.22 12.80
C VAL A 18 23.76 6.25 12.27
N ALA A 19 23.30 5.15 11.64
CA ALA A 19 24.18 4.13 11.09
C ALA A 19 25.08 4.66 9.97
N GLN A 20 26.15 3.93 9.64
CA GLN A 20 27.06 4.30 8.56
C GLN A 20 26.47 4.10 7.16
N GLY A 21 25.48 3.21 7.02
CA GLY A 21 24.81 2.91 5.75
C GLY A 21 24.26 1.50 5.69
N TYR A 22 23.84 1.13 4.51
CA TYR A 22 23.43 -0.24 4.18
C TYR A 22 24.64 -1.08 3.78
N LEU A 23 24.71 -2.31 4.30
CA LEU A 23 25.81 -3.21 3.99
C LEU A 23 25.76 -3.62 2.51
N ASN A 24 26.88 -3.42 1.82
CA ASN A 24 27.04 -3.74 0.38
C ASN A 24 26.05 -3.04 -0.57
N ASP A 25 25.38 -1.97 -0.14
CA ASP A 25 24.45 -1.19 -0.93
C ASP A 25 24.81 0.31 -0.85
N LYS A 26 25.74 0.70 -1.71
CA LYS A 26 26.25 2.08 -1.75
C LYS A 26 25.20 3.05 -2.27
N GLU A 27 24.46 2.65 -3.31
CA GLU A 27 23.45 3.48 -3.95
C GLU A 27 22.33 3.85 -2.97
N LYS A 28 21.78 2.87 -2.27
CA LYS A 28 20.77 3.07 -1.23
C LYS A 28 21.33 3.86 -0.03
N THR A 29 22.61 3.70 0.29
CA THR A 29 23.27 4.47 1.33
C THR A 29 23.32 5.95 0.96
N GLU A 30 23.76 6.27 -0.25
CA GLU A 30 23.83 7.65 -0.76
C GLU A 30 22.45 8.30 -0.88
N GLU A 31 21.42 7.53 -1.24
CA GLU A 31 20.03 8.00 -1.29
C GLU A 31 19.46 8.35 0.09
N LYS A 32 19.71 7.49 1.07
CA LYS A 32 19.05 7.59 2.40
C LYS A 32 19.85 8.34 3.44
N PHE A 33 21.17 8.39 3.31
CA PHE A 33 22.04 9.09 4.26
C PHE A 33 22.62 10.35 3.62
N VAL A 34 22.13 11.49 4.05
CA VAL A 34 22.55 12.80 3.55
C VAL A 34 23.42 13.52 4.60
N VAL A 35 24.29 14.41 4.15
CA VAL A 35 25.11 15.26 5.01
C VAL A 35 24.67 16.70 4.83
N LEU A 36 24.38 17.39 5.93
CA LEU A 36 24.05 18.81 5.89
C LEU A 36 25.30 19.65 5.64
N ASP A 37 25.28 20.46 4.59
CA ASP A 37 26.42 21.33 4.21
C ASP A 37 26.83 22.32 5.30
N ARG A 38 25.87 22.81 6.09
CA ARG A 38 26.10 23.86 7.08
C ARG A 38 26.91 23.44 8.30
N ASN A 39 26.87 22.18 8.71
CA ASN A 39 27.52 21.67 9.92
C ASN A 39 28.16 20.28 9.77
N GLY A 40 28.09 19.68 8.60
CA GLY A 40 28.59 18.33 8.37
C GLY A 40 27.79 17.22 9.07
N GLU A 41 26.64 17.52 9.62
CA GLU A 41 25.80 16.56 10.34
C GLU A 41 25.22 15.54 9.39
N ARG A 42 25.34 14.27 9.77
CA ARG A 42 24.79 13.15 9.01
C ARG A 42 23.36 12.85 9.42
N LEU A 43 22.48 12.79 8.45
CA LEU A 43 21.05 12.54 8.61
C LEU A 43 20.63 11.26 7.88
N TYR A 44 19.71 10.56 8.49
CA TYR A 44 19.00 9.43 7.86
C TYR A 44 17.61 9.86 7.42
N CYS A 45 17.32 9.76 6.13
CA CYS A 45 16.00 9.98 5.55
C CYS A 45 15.08 8.77 5.86
N THR A 46 14.10 8.97 6.73
CA THR A 46 13.20 7.87 7.16
C THR A 46 12.23 7.46 6.07
N GLY A 47 11.93 8.36 5.13
CA GLY A 47 10.84 8.22 4.18
C GLY A 47 9.47 8.52 4.77
N ASP A 48 9.40 8.90 6.03
CA ASP A 48 8.17 9.34 6.69
C ASP A 48 7.94 10.84 6.45
N MET A 49 6.67 11.23 6.34
CA MET A 49 6.22 12.60 6.27
C MET A 49 5.64 13.04 7.61
N GLY A 50 5.93 14.24 8.01
CA GLY A 50 5.36 14.84 9.21
C GLY A 50 5.23 16.34 9.08
N ARG A 51 4.60 16.97 10.05
CA ARG A 51 4.60 18.43 10.22
C ARG A 51 4.64 18.79 11.70
N TYR A 52 5.22 19.93 12.00
CA TYR A 52 5.23 20.47 13.36
C TYR A 52 3.89 21.13 13.69
N TRP A 53 3.45 20.93 14.91
CA TRP A 53 2.43 21.73 15.55
C TRP A 53 3.07 22.87 16.34
N ASN A 54 2.32 23.93 16.65
CA ASN A 54 2.81 25.08 17.40
C ASN A 54 3.37 24.75 18.80
N ASP A 55 3.03 23.60 19.34
CA ASP A 55 3.50 23.08 20.63
C ASP A 55 4.76 22.23 20.52
N GLY A 56 5.34 22.09 19.32
CA GLY A 56 6.54 21.32 19.04
C GLY A 56 6.30 19.81 18.83
N ASN A 57 5.05 19.35 18.89
CA ASN A 57 4.72 17.98 18.54
C ASN A 57 4.81 17.77 17.03
N ILE A 58 5.18 16.54 16.63
CA ILE A 58 5.20 16.15 15.24
C ILE A 58 3.99 15.27 14.96
N GLU A 59 3.16 15.71 14.02
CA GLU A 59 2.09 14.89 13.45
C GLU A 59 2.66 14.03 12.33
N PHE A 60 2.44 12.73 12.41
CA PHE A 60 2.79 11.79 11.33
C PHE A 60 1.75 11.84 10.23
N LEU A 61 2.16 12.13 8.99
CA LEU A 61 1.30 12.27 7.83
C LEU A 61 1.34 11.05 6.87
N GLY A 62 2.11 10.03 7.22
CA GLY A 62 2.28 8.83 6.39
C GLY A 62 3.66 8.71 5.79
N ARG A 63 3.83 7.87 4.78
CA ARG A 63 5.11 7.63 4.11
C ARG A 63 5.14 8.23 2.71
N LEU A 64 6.35 8.66 2.31
CA LEU A 64 6.65 9.07 0.93
C LEU A 64 6.67 7.88 -0.03
N ASP A 65 7.22 6.78 0.46
CA ASP A 65 7.23 5.52 -0.25
C ASP A 65 5.91 4.77 0.00
N ASN A 66 5.54 3.90 -0.93
CA ASN A 66 4.31 3.11 -0.84
C ASN A 66 4.42 1.94 0.17
N GLN A 67 5.30 2.06 1.18
CA GLN A 67 5.44 1.05 2.22
C GLN A 67 4.27 1.08 3.19
N VAL A 68 3.79 -0.09 3.55
CA VAL A 68 2.73 -0.28 4.55
C VAL A 68 3.16 -1.31 5.59
N LYS A 69 2.59 -1.20 6.78
CA LYS A 69 2.81 -2.19 7.83
C LYS A 69 1.60 -3.12 7.91
N ILE A 70 1.78 -4.39 7.53
CA ILE A 70 0.72 -5.40 7.49
C ILE A 70 1.06 -6.51 8.48
N ASN A 71 0.23 -6.72 9.49
CA ASN A 71 0.44 -7.75 10.51
C ASN A 71 1.85 -7.72 11.13
N GLY A 72 2.45 -6.53 11.26
CA GLY A 72 3.81 -6.34 11.78
C GLY A 72 4.93 -6.40 10.74
N TYR A 73 4.66 -6.90 9.55
CA TYR A 73 5.62 -6.94 8.44
C TYR A 73 5.66 -5.60 7.70
N ARG A 74 6.87 -5.16 7.34
CA ARG A 74 7.09 -4.01 6.46
C ARG A 74 7.00 -4.49 5.03
N VAL A 75 6.04 -3.99 4.27
CA VAL A 75 5.68 -4.44 2.93
C VAL A 75 5.84 -3.31 1.94
N GLU A 76 6.57 -3.57 0.87
CA GLU A 76 6.75 -2.68 -0.27
C GLU A 76 5.64 -2.94 -1.29
N LEU A 77 4.65 -2.05 -1.39
CA LEU A 77 3.56 -2.23 -2.36
C LEU A 77 4.06 -2.30 -3.80
N GLY A 78 5.19 -1.67 -4.11
CA GLY A 78 5.81 -1.72 -5.43
C GLY A 78 6.28 -3.12 -5.85
N GLU A 79 6.77 -3.94 -4.92
CA GLU A 79 7.18 -5.33 -5.20
C GLU A 79 5.96 -6.19 -5.54
N ILE A 80 4.86 -6.00 -4.80
CA ILE A 80 3.61 -6.72 -5.07
C ILE A 80 3.02 -6.27 -6.41
N GLU A 81 3.07 -4.97 -6.70
CA GLU A 81 2.58 -4.40 -7.95
C GLU A 81 3.36 -4.94 -9.15
N ALA A 82 4.68 -5.06 -9.04
CA ALA A 82 5.51 -5.68 -10.05
C ALA A 82 5.11 -7.15 -10.28
N ALA A 83 4.95 -7.93 -9.21
CA ALA A 83 4.52 -9.33 -9.31
C ALA A 83 3.13 -9.50 -9.93
N VAL A 84 2.20 -8.58 -9.65
CA VAL A 84 0.87 -8.56 -10.31
C VAL A 84 1.00 -8.18 -11.78
N SER A 85 1.83 -7.19 -12.11
CA SER A 85 2.08 -6.74 -13.49
C SER A 85 2.71 -7.84 -14.35
N ASP A 86 3.58 -8.66 -13.79
CA ASP A 86 4.18 -9.81 -14.50
C ASP A 86 3.13 -10.86 -14.91
N ILE A 87 2.02 -10.94 -14.17
CA ILE A 87 0.90 -11.83 -14.52
C ILE A 87 0.02 -11.22 -15.60
N PHE A 88 -0.09 -9.89 -15.63
CA PHE A 88 -0.92 -9.12 -16.55
C PHE A 88 -0.10 -8.10 -17.36
N PRO A 89 0.87 -8.55 -18.18
CA PRO A 89 1.88 -7.67 -18.80
C PRO A 89 1.31 -6.63 -19.79
N GLU A 90 0.12 -6.89 -20.34
CA GLU A 90 -0.53 -5.97 -21.29
C GLU A 90 -1.50 -5.00 -20.62
N ASN A 91 -1.68 -5.11 -19.30
CA ASN A 91 -2.65 -4.34 -18.56
C ASN A 91 -1.96 -3.50 -17.47
N ARG A 92 -2.42 -2.28 -17.29
CA ARG A 92 -2.00 -1.50 -16.12
C ARG A 92 -2.56 -2.16 -14.86
N SER A 93 -1.74 -2.25 -13.83
CA SER A 93 -2.16 -2.74 -12.52
C SER A 93 -1.67 -1.84 -11.42
N VAL A 94 -2.41 -1.81 -10.33
CA VAL A 94 -2.01 -1.13 -9.10
C VAL A 94 -2.36 -1.99 -7.90
N VAL A 95 -1.62 -1.80 -6.83
CA VAL A 95 -1.85 -2.44 -5.55
C VAL A 95 -2.11 -1.36 -4.50
N ILE A 96 -3.19 -1.49 -3.76
CA ILE A 96 -3.57 -0.52 -2.74
C ILE A 96 -3.86 -1.19 -1.39
N PRO A 97 -3.48 -0.52 -0.29
CA PRO A 97 -3.83 -0.96 1.06
C PRO A 97 -5.24 -0.46 1.42
N ILE A 98 -6.06 -1.34 1.96
CA ILE A 98 -7.39 -1.03 2.47
C ILE A 98 -7.41 -1.23 3.98
N LYS A 99 -7.87 -0.23 4.72
CA LYS A 99 -8.03 -0.32 6.18
C LYS A 99 -9.25 -1.17 6.51
N ARG A 100 -9.09 -2.07 7.48
CA ARG A 100 -10.17 -2.89 8.07
C ARG A 100 -10.14 -2.80 9.59
N ASN A 101 -11.22 -3.22 10.25
CA ASN A 101 -11.30 -3.25 11.71
C ASN A 101 -10.13 -4.02 12.36
N ASN A 102 -9.61 -5.05 11.67
CA ASN A 102 -8.54 -5.92 12.15
C ASN A 102 -7.18 -5.64 11.49
N GLY A 103 -6.95 -4.45 10.93
CA GLY A 103 -5.68 -4.09 10.31
C GLY A 103 -5.78 -3.65 8.85
N ILE A 104 -4.69 -3.79 8.13
CA ILE A 104 -4.60 -3.42 6.71
C ILE A 104 -4.60 -4.71 5.88
N VAL A 105 -5.37 -4.69 4.78
CA VAL A 105 -5.33 -5.73 3.75
C VAL A 105 -4.91 -5.11 2.42
N ILE A 106 -4.31 -5.92 1.56
CA ILE A 106 -3.89 -5.49 0.22
C ILE A 106 -4.92 -5.99 -0.79
N ILE A 107 -5.26 -5.15 -1.74
CA ILE A 107 -5.99 -5.55 -2.94
C ILE A 107 -5.21 -5.17 -4.19
N GLY A 108 -5.30 -6.00 -5.23
CA GLY A 108 -4.83 -5.69 -6.57
C GLY A 108 -5.99 -5.18 -7.42
N ILE A 109 -5.71 -4.23 -8.33
CA ILE A 109 -6.68 -3.73 -9.30
C ILE A 109 -5.99 -3.75 -10.65
N VAL A 110 -6.62 -4.37 -11.65
CA VAL A 110 -6.11 -4.52 -13.01
C VAL A 110 -7.08 -3.86 -13.98
N GLU A 111 -6.54 -3.05 -14.89
CA GLU A 111 -7.35 -2.37 -15.89
C GLU A 111 -7.72 -3.31 -17.04
N GLY A 112 -8.97 -3.25 -17.46
CA GLY A 112 -9.50 -4.03 -18.56
C GLY A 112 -10.58 -5.04 -18.15
N LYS A 113 -11.23 -5.62 -19.13
CA LYS A 113 -12.22 -6.70 -18.95
C LYS A 113 -11.51 -8.05 -19.02
N LEU A 114 -10.99 -8.50 -17.89
CA LEU A 114 -10.25 -9.75 -17.79
C LEU A 114 -11.10 -10.85 -17.14
N TYR A 115 -11.03 -12.04 -17.70
CA TYR A 115 -11.61 -13.25 -17.12
C TYR A 115 -10.45 -14.11 -16.58
N TYR A 116 -10.39 -14.30 -15.28
CA TYR A 116 -9.36 -15.11 -14.63
C TYR A 116 -9.90 -15.83 -13.40
N ASP A 117 -9.27 -16.96 -13.09
CA ASP A 117 -9.50 -17.62 -11.81
C ASP A 117 -8.54 -17.02 -10.76
N GLU A 118 -9.13 -16.37 -9.77
CA GLU A 118 -8.37 -15.72 -8.67
C GLU A 118 -7.47 -16.72 -7.93
N LYS A 119 -7.87 -18.00 -7.83
CA LYS A 119 -7.05 -19.04 -7.19
C LYS A 119 -5.78 -19.33 -7.98
N ILE A 120 -5.87 -19.33 -9.32
CA ILE A 120 -4.71 -19.53 -10.20
C ILE A 120 -3.74 -18.36 -10.07
N ILE A 121 -4.26 -17.12 -10.04
CA ILE A 121 -3.42 -15.93 -9.86
C ILE A 121 -2.72 -15.95 -8.51
N LYS A 122 -3.46 -16.22 -7.42
CA LYS A 122 -2.86 -16.33 -6.08
C LYS A 122 -1.76 -17.39 -6.02
N LYS A 123 -1.98 -18.55 -6.63
CA LYS A 123 -0.96 -19.61 -6.70
C LYS A 123 0.29 -19.18 -7.47
N LYS A 124 0.15 -18.40 -8.53
CA LYS A 124 1.31 -17.82 -9.24
C LYS A 124 2.04 -16.81 -8.35
N LEU A 125 1.34 -15.93 -7.66
CA LEU A 125 1.94 -14.97 -6.74
C LEU A 125 2.68 -15.67 -5.58
N GLU A 126 2.17 -16.79 -5.05
CA GLU A 126 2.83 -17.58 -4.01
C GLU A 126 4.23 -18.08 -4.40
N SER A 127 4.53 -18.17 -5.69
CA SER A 127 5.87 -18.56 -6.17
C SER A 127 6.84 -17.38 -6.28
N THR A 128 6.35 -16.14 -6.19
CA THR A 128 7.12 -14.91 -6.44
C THR A 128 7.27 -14.05 -5.19
N ILE A 129 6.20 -13.94 -4.40
CA ILE A 129 6.16 -13.08 -3.21
C ILE A 129 5.71 -13.86 -1.97
N PRO A 130 6.09 -13.39 -0.75
CA PRO A 130 5.66 -13.99 0.51
C PRO A 130 4.13 -14.01 0.67
N LYS A 131 3.60 -15.00 1.38
CA LYS A 131 2.14 -15.17 1.57
C LYS A 131 1.45 -13.97 2.18
N TYR A 132 2.12 -13.23 3.08
CA TYR A 132 1.55 -12.04 3.75
C TYR A 132 1.46 -10.83 2.82
N GLU A 133 2.11 -10.87 1.64
CA GLU A 133 2.09 -9.85 0.60
C GLU A 133 1.05 -10.13 -0.48
N ILE A 134 0.52 -11.35 -0.54
CA ILE A 134 -0.46 -11.71 -1.58
C ILE A 134 -1.74 -10.90 -1.41
N PRO A 135 -2.20 -10.20 -2.47
CA PRO A 135 -3.44 -9.46 -2.43
C PRO A 135 -4.61 -10.35 -2.02
N LYS A 136 -5.42 -9.89 -1.07
CA LYS A 136 -6.59 -10.63 -0.61
C LYS A 136 -7.58 -10.88 -1.73
N ARG A 137 -7.76 -9.88 -2.60
CA ARG A 137 -8.58 -9.92 -3.81
C ARG A 137 -7.90 -9.16 -4.94
N ILE A 138 -8.25 -9.56 -6.17
CA ILE A 138 -7.86 -8.85 -7.39
C ILE A 138 -9.16 -8.44 -8.07
N PHE A 139 -9.27 -7.17 -8.41
CA PHE A 139 -10.43 -6.58 -9.06
C PHE A 139 -10.09 -6.15 -10.48
N ASN A 140 -11.11 -6.10 -11.34
CA ASN A 140 -11.01 -5.47 -12.63
C ASN A 140 -11.68 -4.09 -12.61
N ILE A 141 -11.07 -3.13 -13.29
CA ILE A 141 -11.63 -1.83 -13.55
C ILE A 141 -11.56 -1.54 -15.05
N ASN A 142 -12.59 -0.92 -15.63
CA ASN A 142 -12.57 -0.61 -17.06
C ASN A 142 -11.46 0.38 -17.40
N GLU A 143 -11.31 1.44 -16.59
CA GLU A 143 -10.32 2.49 -16.76
C GLU A 143 -9.95 3.06 -15.38
N PHE A 144 -8.65 3.30 -15.15
CA PHE A 144 -8.19 3.90 -13.90
C PHE A 144 -8.58 5.37 -13.79
N PRO A 145 -9.08 5.83 -12.63
CA PRO A 145 -9.23 7.25 -12.36
C PRO A 145 -7.84 7.90 -12.33
N LEU A 146 -7.70 9.02 -13.02
CA LEU A 146 -6.45 9.77 -13.09
C LEU A 146 -6.54 11.04 -12.22
N THR A 147 -5.38 11.49 -11.75
CA THR A 147 -5.19 12.82 -11.17
C THR A 147 -5.08 13.85 -12.28
N ASP A 148 -5.15 15.15 -11.95
CA ASP A 148 -4.97 16.26 -12.90
C ASP A 148 -3.63 16.20 -13.68
N ASN A 149 -2.63 15.54 -13.10
CA ASN A 149 -1.31 15.30 -13.71
C ASN A 149 -1.22 13.98 -14.50
N GLY A 150 -2.33 13.32 -14.77
CA GLY A 150 -2.39 12.09 -15.57
C GLY A 150 -1.86 10.82 -14.85
N LYS A 151 -1.59 10.87 -13.55
CA LYS A 151 -1.20 9.69 -12.75
C LYS A 151 -2.43 8.98 -12.20
N ILE A 152 -2.35 7.66 -11.97
CA ILE A 152 -3.44 6.89 -11.35
C ILE A 152 -3.77 7.47 -9.96
N ASN A 153 -5.04 7.78 -9.75
CA ASN A 153 -5.54 8.33 -8.49
C ASN A 153 -5.79 7.22 -7.47
N ARG A 154 -4.70 6.77 -6.80
CA ARG A 154 -4.75 5.70 -5.80
C ARG A 154 -5.65 6.04 -4.60
N LYS A 155 -5.77 7.34 -4.26
CA LYS A 155 -6.63 7.79 -3.16
C LYS A 155 -8.10 7.54 -3.48
N LYS A 156 -8.53 7.93 -4.68
CA LYS A 156 -9.90 7.68 -5.15
C LYS A 156 -10.23 6.19 -5.20
N LEU A 157 -9.30 5.38 -5.70
CA LEU A 157 -9.45 3.92 -5.68
C LEU A 157 -9.58 3.37 -4.26
N ALA A 158 -8.75 3.83 -3.33
CA ALA A 158 -8.81 3.37 -1.95
C ALA A 158 -10.16 3.71 -1.29
N GLU A 159 -10.70 4.90 -1.52
CA GLU A 159 -12.02 5.33 -1.03
C GLU A 159 -13.14 4.46 -1.62
N GLU A 160 -13.12 4.18 -2.93
CA GLU A 160 -14.13 3.39 -3.63
C GLU A 160 -14.16 1.94 -3.14
N TYR A 161 -12.99 1.28 -3.11
CA TYR A 161 -12.89 -0.12 -2.69
C TYR A 161 -12.99 -0.31 -1.17
N GLN A 162 -12.73 0.72 -0.36
CA GLN A 162 -13.03 0.71 1.07
C GLN A 162 -14.53 0.56 1.31
N TYR A 163 -15.34 1.32 0.59
CA TYR A 163 -16.80 1.28 0.67
C TYR A 163 -17.38 -0.06 0.20
N GLU A 164 -16.89 -0.63 -0.91
CA GLU A 164 -17.34 -1.93 -1.40
C GLU A 164 -17.05 -3.07 -0.43
N GLU A 165 -15.90 -3.05 0.22
CA GLU A 165 -15.51 -4.06 1.19
C GLU A 165 -16.35 -4.00 2.48
N GLU A 166 -16.80 -2.82 2.88
CA GLU A 166 -17.69 -2.63 4.02
C GLU A 166 -19.10 -3.13 3.71
N ASN A 167 -19.63 -2.83 2.53
CA ASN A 167 -20.96 -3.26 2.11
C ASN A 167 -21.07 -4.76 1.84
N ASN A 168 -20.00 -5.40 1.36
CA ASN A 168 -19.97 -6.86 1.19
C ASN A 168 -20.01 -7.62 2.53
N LYS A 169 -19.59 -6.99 3.63
CA LYS A 169 -19.75 -7.57 4.97
C LYS A 169 -21.22 -7.60 5.41
N GLU A 170 -21.95 -6.52 5.18
CA GLU A 170 -23.39 -6.47 5.51
C GLU A 170 -24.19 -7.53 4.75
N LYS A 171 -23.85 -7.77 3.47
CA LYS A 171 -24.50 -8.85 2.68
C LYS A 171 -24.15 -10.26 3.16
N THR A 172 -22.98 -10.46 3.75
CA THR A 172 -22.56 -11.79 4.26
C THR A 172 -23.11 -12.06 5.67
N GLU A 173 -23.41 -11.02 6.45
CA GLU A 173 -24.00 -11.15 7.79
C GLU A 173 -25.53 -11.31 7.76
N ILE A 174 -26.18 -10.94 6.66
CA ILE A 174 -27.66 -11.03 6.50
C ILE A 174 -28.11 -12.41 5.98
N THR A 175 -27.19 -13.27 5.52
CA THR A 175 -27.54 -14.64 5.14
C THR A 175 -27.79 -15.49 6.41
N THR A 176 -29.02 -15.47 6.89
CA THR A 176 -29.47 -16.30 7.99
C THR A 176 -29.44 -17.79 7.62
N PRO A 177 -29.32 -18.73 8.57
CA PRO A 177 -29.34 -20.16 8.30
C PRO A 177 -30.56 -20.65 7.51
N LEU A 178 -31.66 -19.87 7.50
CA LEU A 178 -32.88 -20.13 6.74
C LEU A 178 -32.73 -19.90 5.23
N GLU A 179 -31.92 -18.94 4.81
CA GLU A 179 -31.70 -18.65 3.38
C GLU A 179 -30.76 -19.64 2.71
N ARG A 180 -29.83 -20.26 3.45
CA ARG A 180 -29.00 -21.37 2.97
C ARG A 180 -29.85 -22.61 2.64
N GLY A 181 -30.86 -22.90 3.42
CA GLY A 181 -31.77 -24.03 3.16
C GLY A 181 -32.61 -23.87 1.90
N LEU A 182 -32.92 -22.63 1.49
CA LEU A 182 -33.72 -22.39 0.29
C LEU A 182 -32.90 -22.45 -1.01
N LEU A 183 -31.57 -22.18 -0.94
CA LEU A 183 -30.70 -22.30 -2.14
C LEU A 183 -30.34 -23.75 -2.45
N ASP A 184 -30.26 -24.62 -1.45
CA ASP A 184 -29.97 -26.05 -1.62
C ASP A 184 -31.18 -26.85 -2.18
N GLU A 185 -32.41 -26.31 -2.09
CA GLU A 185 -33.62 -26.92 -2.68
C GLU A 185 -33.84 -26.62 -4.18
N TYR A 186 -33.09 -25.65 -4.75
CA TYR A 186 -33.21 -25.29 -6.19
C TYR A 186 -32.08 -25.87 -7.06
N GLU A 187 -31.10 -26.57 -6.49
CA GLU A 187 -29.99 -27.23 -7.23
C GLU A 187 -30.12 -28.76 -7.31
N ASN A 188 -31.31 -29.35 -7.02
CA ASN A 188 -31.60 -30.78 -7.23
C ASN A 188 -32.69 -30.99 -8.28
#